data_a1e3a919a2493dba7024b15cf7ef31de
#
_entry.id   a1e3a919a2493dba7024b15cf7ef31de
#
_cell.length_a   1.000
_cell.length_b   1.000
_cell.length_c   1.000
_cell.angle_alpha   90.00
_cell.angle_beta   90.00
_cell.angle_gamma   90.00
#
_symmetry.space_group_name_H-M   'P 1'
#
loop_
_entity.id
_entity.type
_entity.pdbx_description
1 polymer ?
#
loop_
_entity_poly.entity_id
_entity_poly.type
_entity_poly.pdbx_seq_one_letter_code
_entity_poly.pdbx_strand_id
1 'polypeptide(L)'
;MIPRPDRSFGASSSLPPPPPDATAPWGRFSAHRAATGRGSVPRRPDLPPRRSRLVIAFFTSLVLLVVATVSFFVVREIRDHGEYAFLDRQDGVPLAWDPCTPIRYVVNEALAPEGTGEDLSEAIARLEEASGLDFVDAGRVDWTVEEYLGSGAAIRAADGGVTWAPVLIGWEDSASFRDEPNAYGGANVLPGTGAWRDRYVGGFVVMNADQSLPAGFDSDGSWGPAFQHELGHLVGLDHVESRREVMAPAHFPPWPTDYGEGDRRGLARLGRIACREGTPPPPVPFAGEAPLSDPVPVR
;
A
#
# COMPACT_ATOMS: atom_id res chain seq x y z
N MET A 1 27.55 -20.81 -21.98
CA MET A 1 27.27 -22.13 -22.56
C MET A 1 27.14 -23.10 -21.39
N ILE A 2 25.93 -23.28 -20.85
CA ILE A 2 25.65 -24.17 -19.72
C ILE A 2 24.45 -25.02 -20.13
N PRO A 3 24.53 -26.36 -20.05
CA PRO A 3 23.50 -27.26 -20.58
C PRO A 3 22.31 -27.38 -19.62
N ARG A 4 21.09 -27.45 -20.19
CA ARG A 4 19.86 -27.80 -19.50
C ARG A 4 19.78 -29.31 -19.24
N PRO A 5 19.23 -29.76 -18.11
CA PRO A 5 18.85 -31.16 -17.94
C PRO A 5 17.44 -31.43 -18.50
N ASP A 6 17.43 -32.45 -19.35
CA ASP A 6 16.23 -33.12 -19.89
C ASP A 6 15.60 -33.99 -18.79
N ARG A 7 14.27 -33.89 -18.59
CA ARG A 7 13.48 -34.83 -17.79
C ARG A 7 12.24 -35.22 -18.53
N SER A 8 12.35 -36.29 -19.25
CA SER A 8 11.24 -37.12 -19.70
C SER A 8 10.72 -37.97 -18.54
N PHE A 9 9.48 -37.80 -18.12
CA PHE A 9 8.75 -38.76 -17.32
C PHE A 9 7.55 -39.26 -18.14
N GLY A 10 7.66 -40.47 -18.61
CA GLY A 10 6.54 -41.30 -19.11
C GLY A 10 5.73 -41.79 -17.92
N ALA A 11 4.44 -41.51 -17.92
CA ALA A 11 3.47 -42.16 -17.05
C ALA A 11 2.53 -42.99 -17.91
N SER A 12 2.72 -44.28 -17.86
CA SER A 12 1.81 -45.31 -18.37
C SER A 12 0.68 -45.50 -17.37
N SER A 13 -0.56 -45.13 -17.74
CA SER A 13 -1.77 -45.48 -16.97
C SER A 13 -2.46 -46.67 -17.58
N SER A 14 -2.39 -47.79 -16.89
CA SER A 14 -3.16 -49.02 -17.14
C SER A 14 -4.57 -48.86 -16.56
N LEU A 15 -5.58 -49.05 -17.42
CA LEU A 15 -6.99 -49.17 -17.06
C LEU A 15 -7.29 -50.52 -16.39
N PRO A 16 -8.19 -50.58 -15.41
CA PRO A 16 -8.64 -51.86 -14.83
C PRO A 16 -9.64 -52.61 -15.75
N PRO A 17 -9.69 -53.94 -15.66
CA PRO A 17 -10.55 -54.78 -16.49
C PRO A 17 -12.02 -54.70 -16.07
N PRO A 18 -12.98 -55.02 -16.99
CA PRO A 18 -14.40 -55.03 -16.72
C PRO A 18 -14.83 -56.26 -15.91
N PRO A 19 -15.96 -56.20 -15.17
CA PRO A 19 -16.47 -57.31 -14.38
C PRO A 19 -17.18 -58.38 -15.24
N PRO A 20 -17.26 -59.62 -14.75
CA PRO A 20 -17.76 -60.77 -15.53
C PRO A 20 -19.29 -60.81 -15.61
N ASP A 21 -19.74 -61.34 -16.77
CA ASP A 21 -21.11 -61.69 -17.09
C ASP A 21 -21.75 -62.66 -16.07
N ALA A 22 -22.92 -62.28 -15.58
CA ALA A 22 -23.76 -63.15 -14.82
C ALA A 22 -25.00 -63.53 -15.68
N THR A 23 -24.93 -64.64 -16.36
CA THR A 23 -26.09 -65.36 -16.92
C THR A 23 -26.75 -66.10 -15.81
N ALA A 24 -28.03 -65.85 -15.53
CA ALA A 24 -28.88 -66.66 -14.66
C ALA A 24 -30.17 -67.05 -15.37
N PRO A 25 -30.69 -68.28 -15.09
CA PRO A 25 -31.64 -68.96 -15.93
C PRO A 25 -33.09 -68.62 -15.61
N TRP A 26 -33.91 -68.90 -16.63
CA TRP A 26 -35.36 -68.78 -16.67
C TRP A 26 -36.12 -69.61 -15.61
N GLY A 27 -36.86 -68.90 -14.73
CA GLY A 27 -37.92 -69.52 -13.92
C GLY A 27 -39.31 -69.17 -14.47
N ARG A 28 -40.07 -70.18 -14.91
CA ARG A 28 -41.48 -70.01 -15.28
C ARG A 28 -42.33 -69.83 -14.02
N PHE A 29 -43.15 -68.83 -13.99
CA PHE A 29 -44.25 -68.74 -13.03
C PHE A 29 -45.55 -68.41 -13.70
N SER A 30 -46.53 -69.20 -13.28
CA SER A 30 -47.91 -69.31 -13.74
C SER A 30 -48.72 -68.03 -13.67
N ALA A 31 -49.60 -67.87 -14.65
CA ALA A 31 -50.63 -66.88 -14.68
C ALA A 31 -51.66 -67.08 -13.58
N HIS A 32 -51.77 -66.20 -12.64
CA HIS A 32 -53.00 -66.02 -11.85
C HIS A 32 -53.72 -64.75 -12.31
N ARG A 33 -54.92 -65.00 -12.85
CA ARG A 33 -55.90 -63.98 -13.20
C ARG A 33 -56.49 -63.44 -11.91
N ALA A 34 -56.29 -62.17 -11.60
CA ALA A 34 -56.96 -61.47 -10.52
C ALA A 34 -57.37 -60.01 -10.94
N ALA A 35 -58.65 -59.85 -10.91
CA ALA A 35 -59.46 -58.70 -10.58
C ALA A 35 -59.08 -57.34 -11.13
N THR A 36 -59.98 -56.83 -11.94
CA THR A 36 -60.14 -55.45 -12.34
C THR A 36 -60.19 -54.45 -11.14
N GLY A 37 -59.06 -53.91 -10.76
CA GLY A 37 -59.04 -52.72 -9.97
C GLY A 37 -58.80 -51.50 -10.91
N ARG A 38 -59.79 -50.59 -11.02
CA ARG A 38 -59.55 -49.29 -11.64
C ARG A 38 -58.50 -48.51 -10.82
N GLY A 39 -57.28 -48.71 -11.23
CA GLY A 39 -56.20 -47.89 -10.67
C GLY A 39 -56.38 -46.42 -11.06
N SER A 40 -56.59 -45.59 -10.07
CA SER A 40 -56.53 -44.14 -10.21
C SER A 40 -55.14 -43.76 -10.72
N VAL A 41 -55.08 -43.24 -11.94
CA VAL A 41 -53.84 -42.63 -12.50
C VAL A 41 -53.46 -41.49 -11.57
N PRO A 42 -52.23 -41.50 -11.00
CA PRO A 42 -51.82 -40.42 -10.20
C PRO A 42 -51.82 -39.12 -11.05
N ARG A 43 -52.63 -38.16 -10.68
CA ARG A 43 -52.63 -36.84 -11.30
C ARG A 43 -51.20 -36.28 -11.21
N ARG A 44 -50.58 -36.01 -12.34
CA ARG A 44 -49.34 -35.22 -12.41
C ARG A 44 -49.64 -33.88 -11.74
N PRO A 45 -48.77 -33.41 -10.83
CA PRO A 45 -48.95 -32.10 -10.25
C PRO A 45 -49.02 -31.07 -11.39
N ASP A 46 -50.08 -30.26 -11.40
CA ASP A 46 -50.29 -29.22 -12.40
C ASP A 46 -49.13 -28.22 -12.32
N LEU A 47 -48.30 -28.27 -13.35
CA LEU A 47 -47.24 -27.30 -13.47
C LEU A 47 -47.87 -25.92 -13.66
N PRO A 48 -47.43 -24.90 -12.91
CA PRO A 48 -48.01 -23.57 -13.01
C PRO A 48 -47.96 -23.04 -14.45
N PRO A 49 -48.95 -22.27 -14.90
CA PRO A 49 -49.05 -21.79 -16.27
C PRO A 49 -47.79 -21.04 -16.69
N ARG A 50 -47.39 -21.20 -17.95
CA ARG A 50 -46.11 -20.62 -18.47
C ARG A 50 -45.89 -19.15 -18.12
N ARG A 51 -46.98 -18.34 -18.02
CA ARG A 51 -46.91 -16.92 -17.62
C ARG A 51 -46.42 -16.72 -16.18
N SER A 52 -46.87 -17.55 -15.22
CA SER A 52 -46.41 -17.48 -13.83
C SER A 52 -44.96 -17.89 -13.67
N ARG A 53 -44.46 -18.81 -14.49
CA ARG A 53 -43.03 -19.16 -14.49
C ARG A 53 -42.14 -18.02 -14.99
N LEU A 54 -42.56 -17.29 -16.01
CA LEU A 54 -41.84 -16.13 -16.52
C LEU A 54 -41.80 -15.00 -15.50
N VAL A 55 -42.92 -14.74 -14.80
CA VAL A 55 -43.00 -13.77 -13.73
C VAL A 55 -42.09 -14.15 -12.55
N ILE A 56 -42.12 -15.40 -12.11
CA ILE A 56 -41.24 -15.88 -11.05
C ILE A 56 -39.77 -15.77 -11.47
N ALA A 57 -39.42 -16.20 -12.70
CA ALA A 57 -38.07 -16.05 -13.21
C ALA A 57 -37.59 -14.61 -13.28
N PHE A 58 -38.47 -13.69 -13.68
CA PHE A 58 -38.17 -12.24 -13.70
C PHE A 58 -37.89 -11.73 -12.29
N PHE A 59 -38.74 -12.02 -11.31
CA PHE A 59 -38.53 -11.56 -9.93
C PHE A 59 -37.31 -12.22 -9.27
N THR A 60 -37.05 -13.49 -9.53
CA THR A 60 -35.83 -14.14 -9.01
C THR A 60 -34.56 -13.54 -9.62
N SER A 61 -34.56 -13.25 -10.93
CA SER A 61 -33.42 -12.58 -11.57
C SER A 61 -33.23 -11.16 -11.03
N LEU A 62 -34.31 -10.42 -10.79
CA LEU A 62 -34.24 -9.07 -10.20
C LEU A 62 -33.66 -9.12 -8.78
N VAL A 63 -34.13 -10.06 -7.96
CA VAL A 63 -33.61 -10.24 -6.59
C VAL A 63 -32.14 -10.62 -6.61
N LEU A 64 -31.74 -11.54 -7.48
CA LEU A 64 -30.32 -11.92 -7.64
C LEU A 64 -29.45 -10.74 -8.09
N LEU A 65 -29.96 -9.92 -9.00
CA LEU A 65 -29.26 -8.70 -9.44
C LEU A 65 -29.08 -7.71 -8.29
N VAL A 66 -30.15 -7.47 -7.51
CA VAL A 66 -30.09 -6.58 -6.35
C VAL A 66 -29.12 -7.12 -5.30
N VAL A 67 -29.18 -8.41 -4.99
CA VAL A 67 -28.23 -9.04 -4.05
C VAL A 67 -26.80 -8.93 -4.55
N ALA A 68 -26.56 -9.18 -5.83
CA ALA A 68 -25.22 -9.06 -6.42
C ALA A 68 -24.70 -7.62 -6.37
N THR A 69 -25.54 -6.63 -6.70
CA THR A 69 -25.16 -5.21 -6.62
C THR A 69 -24.91 -4.77 -5.19
N VAL A 70 -25.78 -5.12 -4.24
CA VAL A 70 -25.56 -4.81 -2.81
C VAL A 70 -24.29 -5.48 -2.30
N SER A 71 -24.10 -6.77 -2.62
CA SER A 71 -22.87 -7.49 -2.23
C SER A 71 -21.62 -6.87 -2.84
N PHE A 72 -21.68 -6.43 -4.09
CA PHE A 72 -20.57 -5.73 -4.74
C PHE A 72 -20.22 -4.43 -4.02
N PHE A 73 -21.22 -3.61 -3.68
CA PHE A 73 -20.99 -2.36 -2.95
C PHE A 73 -20.49 -2.62 -1.52
N VAL A 74 -21.05 -3.62 -0.82
CA VAL A 74 -20.59 -3.98 0.54
C VAL A 74 -19.16 -4.51 0.53
N VAL A 75 -18.81 -5.39 -0.43
CA VAL A 75 -17.44 -5.92 -0.54
C VAL A 75 -16.47 -4.80 -0.92
N ARG A 76 -16.86 -3.90 -1.81
CA ARG A 76 -16.07 -2.72 -2.16
C ARG A 76 -15.86 -1.83 -0.93
N GLU A 77 -16.93 -1.52 -0.19
CA GLU A 77 -16.88 -0.71 1.03
C GLU A 77 -15.94 -1.33 2.08
N ILE A 78 -16.02 -2.66 2.29
CA ILE A 78 -15.13 -3.38 3.22
C ILE A 78 -13.66 -3.35 2.73
N ARG A 79 -13.44 -3.42 1.42
CA ARG A 79 -12.08 -3.30 0.85
C ARG A 79 -11.51 -1.90 0.98
N ASP A 80 -12.34 -0.87 0.76
CA ASP A 80 -11.92 0.52 0.82
C ASP A 80 -11.64 0.98 2.27
N HIS A 81 -12.07 0.21 3.28
CA HIS A 81 -11.78 0.51 4.68
C HIS A 81 -10.44 -0.09 5.12
N GLY A 82 -9.49 0.80 5.37
CA GLY A 82 -8.23 0.45 6.02
C GLY A 82 -7.23 -0.27 5.14
N GLU A 83 -7.20 0.03 3.85
CA GLU A 83 -6.14 -0.42 2.95
C GLU A 83 -4.84 0.34 3.23
N TYR A 84 -3.72 -0.37 3.25
CA TYR A 84 -2.38 0.21 3.28
C TYR A 84 -1.39 -0.65 2.52
N ALA A 85 -0.39 -0.02 1.95
CA ALA A 85 0.71 -0.66 1.26
C ALA A 85 2.05 -0.10 1.76
N PHE A 86 3.14 -0.81 1.48
CA PHE A 86 4.48 -0.35 1.82
C PHE A 86 5.33 -0.30 0.55
N LEU A 87 6.13 0.74 0.41
CA LEU A 87 7.03 0.95 -0.71
C LEU A 87 7.95 -0.25 -0.92
N ASP A 88 8.60 -0.72 0.15
CA ASP A 88 9.56 -1.79 0.10
C ASP A 88 9.37 -2.83 1.21
N ARG A 89 9.76 -4.07 0.91
CA ARG A 89 9.76 -5.17 1.86
C ARG A 89 11.00 -6.04 1.66
N GLN A 90 11.57 -6.49 2.76
CA GLN A 90 12.60 -7.51 2.77
C GLN A 90 12.10 -8.73 3.54
N ASP A 91 12.01 -9.89 2.88
CA ASP A 91 11.48 -11.15 3.45
C ASP A 91 10.07 -10.99 4.06
N GLY A 92 9.21 -10.18 3.44
CA GLY A 92 7.84 -9.92 3.88
C GLY A 92 7.70 -8.88 5.02
N VAL A 93 8.81 -8.39 5.56
CA VAL A 93 8.85 -7.31 6.56
C VAL A 93 9.05 -5.99 5.83
N PRO A 94 8.25 -4.93 6.11
CA PRO A 94 8.44 -3.63 5.47
C PRO A 94 9.80 -3.03 5.86
N LEU A 95 10.42 -2.31 4.91
CA LEU A 95 11.52 -1.42 5.21
C LEU A 95 10.99 -0.27 6.05
N ALA A 96 11.77 0.18 7.01
CA ALA A 96 11.38 1.27 7.90
C ALA A 96 12.58 1.94 8.53
N TRP A 97 12.33 3.09 9.14
CA TRP A 97 13.23 3.76 10.06
C TRP A 97 13.41 2.94 11.35
N ASP A 98 14.50 3.19 12.05
CA ASP A 98 14.68 2.65 13.40
C ASP A 98 13.78 3.41 14.38
N PRO A 99 12.76 2.79 15.00
CA PRO A 99 11.83 3.49 15.86
C PRO A 99 12.43 3.93 17.19
N CYS A 100 13.65 3.51 17.51
CA CYS A 100 14.37 3.91 18.73
C CYS A 100 15.36 5.06 18.47
N THR A 101 15.42 5.59 17.27
CA THR A 101 16.28 6.70 16.90
C THR A 101 15.42 7.82 16.29
N PRO A 102 15.39 9.03 16.86
CA PRO A 102 14.62 10.12 16.29
C PRO A 102 15.05 10.44 14.87
N ILE A 103 14.08 10.68 14.00
CA ILE A 103 14.30 11.10 12.62
C ILE A 103 14.57 12.61 12.64
N ARG A 104 15.79 12.99 12.37
CA ARG A 104 16.14 14.40 12.28
C ARG A 104 15.78 14.94 10.91
N TYR A 105 15.21 16.14 10.85
CA TYR A 105 14.91 16.83 9.60
C TYR A 105 15.40 18.27 9.62
N VAL A 106 15.68 18.80 8.45
CA VAL A 106 16.01 20.21 8.19
C VAL A 106 15.09 20.74 7.11
N VAL A 107 14.88 22.07 7.11
CA VAL A 107 13.98 22.70 6.15
C VAL A 107 14.73 23.74 5.34
N ASN A 108 14.62 23.65 4.00
CA ASN A 108 14.96 24.73 3.10
C ASN A 108 13.69 25.55 2.79
N GLU A 109 13.60 26.75 3.31
CA GLU A 109 12.43 27.64 3.18
C GLU A 109 12.50 28.62 2.00
N ALA A 110 13.52 28.50 1.13
CA ALA A 110 13.80 29.49 0.09
C ALA A 110 12.61 29.78 -0.85
N LEU A 111 11.80 28.76 -1.15
CA LEU A 111 10.62 28.86 -2.00
C LEU A 111 9.32 28.53 -1.25
N ALA A 112 9.35 28.43 0.08
CA ALA A 112 8.20 28.04 0.87
C ALA A 112 7.07 29.09 0.78
N PRO A 113 5.85 28.68 0.39
CA PRO A 113 4.69 29.57 0.47
C PRO A 113 4.37 29.96 1.92
N GLU A 114 3.76 31.14 2.10
CA GLU A 114 3.38 31.63 3.43
C GLU A 114 2.41 30.66 4.14
N GLY A 115 2.66 30.41 5.43
CA GLY A 115 1.83 29.53 6.27
C GLY A 115 2.21 28.05 6.22
N THR A 116 3.01 27.59 5.26
CA THR A 116 3.35 26.16 5.11
C THR A 116 4.21 25.62 6.25
N GLY A 117 4.92 26.46 6.99
CA GLY A 117 5.69 26.01 8.15
C GLY A 117 4.83 25.48 9.30
N GLU A 118 3.67 26.08 9.53
CA GLU A 118 2.70 25.62 10.52
C GLU A 118 2.06 24.31 10.07
N ASP A 119 1.67 24.21 8.79
CA ASP A 119 1.11 23.00 8.20
C ASP A 119 2.09 21.82 8.25
N LEU A 120 3.37 22.06 7.95
CA LEU A 120 4.41 21.04 8.07
C LEU A 120 4.54 20.54 9.51
N SER A 121 4.57 21.46 10.47
CA SER A 121 4.68 21.11 11.89
C SER A 121 3.50 20.26 12.36
N GLU A 122 2.28 20.63 11.97
CA GLU A 122 1.07 19.86 12.28
C GLU A 122 1.05 18.50 11.56
N ALA A 123 1.48 18.42 10.29
CA ALA A 123 1.56 17.17 9.54
C ALA A 123 2.56 16.18 10.19
N ILE A 124 3.71 16.70 10.67
CA ILE A 124 4.69 15.90 11.41
C ILE A 124 4.07 15.39 12.72
N ALA A 125 3.42 16.26 13.49
CA ALA A 125 2.78 15.85 14.76
C ALA A 125 1.74 14.73 14.56
N ARG A 126 0.93 14.81 13.50
CA ARG A 126 -0.03 13.76 13.13
C ARG A 126 0.66 12.46 12.70
N LEU A 127 1.78 12.56 11.98
CA LEU A 127 2.58 11.40 11.62
C LEU A 127 3.16 10.72 12.85
N GLU A 128 3.71 11.48 13.80
CA GLU A 128 4.22 10.97 15.09
C GLU A 128 3.12 10.25 15.86
N GLU A 129 1.93 10.86 15.99
CA GLU A 129 0.79 10.25 16.66
C GLU A 129 0.38 8.92 16.00
N ALA A 130 0.33 8.87 14.67
CA ALA A 130 -0.11 7.69 13.94
C ALA A 130 0.93 6.57 13.90
N SER A 131 2.22 6.91 13.84
CA SER A 131 3.31 5.95 13.68
C SER A 131 3.99 5.57 15.00
N GLY A 132 4.10 6.51 15.94
CA GLY A 132 4.95 6.38 17.12
C GLY A 132 6.44 6.58 16.82
N LEU A 133 6.79 7.13 15.65
CA LEU A 133 8.13 7.57 15.31
C LEU A 133 8.33 8.99 15.85
N ASP A 134 9.52 9.31 16.33
CA ASP A 134 9.86 10.64 16.81
C ASP A 134 10.59 11.45 15.73
N PHE A 135 10.21 12.71 15.55
CA PHE A 135 10.87 13.65 14.64
C PHE A 135 11.52 14.80 15.40
N VAL A 136 12.70 15.23 14.95
CA VAL A 136 13.46 16.33 15.57
C VAL A 136 13.83 17.36 14.52
N ASP A 137 13.33 18.58 14.67
CA ASP A 137 13.76 19.72 13.87
C ASP A 137 15.23 20.05 14.16
N ALA A 138 16.08 19.86 13.15
CA ALA A 138 17.52 20.11 13.23
C ALA A 138 17.92 21.48 12.64
N GLY A 139 16.94 22.27 12.21
CA GLY A 139 17.16 23.65 11.80
C GLY A 139 16.85 23.95 10.34
N ARG A 140 17.32 25.11 9.90
CA ARG A 140 17.13 25.62 8.55
C ARG A 140 18.43 25.51 7.77
N VAL A 141 18.30 25.22 6.48
CA VAL A 141 19.45 25.03 5.56
C VAL A 141 19.16 25.72 4.24
N ASP A 142 20.22 25.96 3.48
CA ASP A 142 20.17 26.41 2.10
C ASP A 142 20.48 25.31 1.07
N TRP A 143 20.56 24.06 1.50
CA TRP A 143 20.80 22.93 0.62
C TRP A 143 19.68 22.78 -0.40
N THR A 144 20.06 22.65 -1.66
CA THR A 144 19.13 22.25 -2.72
C THR A 144 18.91 20.74 -2.71
N VAL A 145 17.83 20.29 -3.33
CA VAL A 145 17.58 18.85 -3.50
C VAL A 145 18.68 18.20 -4.33
N GLU A 146 19.18 18.90 -5.35
CA GLU A 146 20.28 18.41 -6.21
C GLU A 146 21.56 18.17 -5.39
N GLU A 147 21.94 19.14 -4.54
CA GLU A 147 23.11 19.00 -3.64
C GLU A 147 22.92 17.86 -2.65
N TYR A 148 21.72 17.74 -2.07
CA TYR A 148 21.40 16.66 -1.12
C TYR A 148 21.52 15.29 -1.77
N LEU A 149 20.91 15.08 -2.92
CA LEU A 149 20.98 13.83 -3.66
C LEU A 149 22.41 13.54 -4.17
N GLY A 150 23.09 14.56 -4.70
CA GLY A 150 24.48 14.46 -5.15
C GLY A 150 25.43 14.06 -4.04
N SER A 151 25.24 14.57 -2.83
CA SER A 151 26.06 14.20 -1.66
C SER A 151 25.86 12.74 -1.19
N GLY A 152 24.83 12.03 -1.70
CA GLY A 152 24.44 10.71 -1.19
C GLY A 152 23.92 10.77 0.23
N ALA A 153 23.27 11.88 0.61
CA ALA A 153 22.82 12.19 1.97
C ALA A 153 23.99 12.18 3.00
N ALA A 154 25.17 12.62 2.59
CA ALA A 154 26.34 12.72 3.45
C ALA A 154 26.48 14.14 3.99
N ILE A 155 26.67 14.30 5.29
CA ILE A 155 26.93 15.56 5.97
C ILE A 155 28.27 15.49 6.71
N ARG A 156 28.98 16.63 6.79
CA ARG A 156 30.19 16.75 7.60
C ARG A 156 29.79 16.77 9.09
N ALA A 157 30.31 15.83 9.85
CA ALA A 157 30.11 15.79 11.30
C ALA A 157 31.06 16.77 12.03
N ALA A 158 30.66 17.17 13.22
CA ALA A 158 31.42 18.13 14.05
C ALA A 158 32.85 17.65 14.42
N ASP A 159 33.07 16.35 14.44
CA ASP A 159 34.39 15.73 14.66
C ASP A 159 35.26 15.66 13.39
N GLY A 160 34.76 16.20 12.27
CA GLY A 160 35.41 16.17 10.96
C GLY A 160 35.17 14.89 10.15
N GLY A 161 34.43 13.94 10.70
CA GLY A 161 33.98 12.73 10.00
C GLY A 161 32.81 13.01 9.03
N VAL A 162 32.19 11.94 8.58
CA VAL A 162 30.99 11.98 7.74
C VAL A 162 29.90 11.17 8.41
N THR A 163 28.68 11.69 8.41
CA THR A 163 27.50 11.04 8.94
C THR A 163 26.32 11.20 8.00
N TRP A 164 25.23 10.49 8.24
CA TRP A 164 24.00 10.65 7.48
C TRP A 164 23.39 12.04 7.73
N ALA A 165 23.03 12.72 6.63
CA ALA A 165 22.31 13.98 6.70
C ALA A 165 20.90 13.77 7.29
N PRO A 166 20.36 14.77 7.99
CA PRO A 166 18.95 14.81 8.32
C PRO A 166 18.09 14.72 7.05
N VAL A 167 16.82 14.35 7.19
CA VAL A 167 15.83 14.45 6.10
C VAL A 167 15.77 15.90 5.62
N LEU A 168 15.86 16.13 4.32
CA LEU A 168 15.65 17.45 3.72
C LEU A 168 14.16 17.61 3.39
N ILE A 169 13.56 18.69 3.91
CA ILE A 169 12.23 19.14 3.51
C ILE A 169 12.38 20.48 2.81
N GLY A 170 11.83 20.62 1.60
CA GLY A 170 12.01 21.83 0.83
C GLY A 170 10.99 22.01 -0.29
N TRP A 171 11.14 23.08 -1.03
CA TRP A 171 10.29 23.42 -2.17
C TRP A 171 11.16 23.69 -3.38
N GLU A 172 10.65 23.29 -4.54
CA GLU A 172 11.22 23.58 -5.84
C GLU A 172 10.15 24.17 -6.76
N ASP A 173 10.57 24.83 -7.82
CA ASP A 173 9.66 25.33 -8.85
C ASP A 173 9.16 24.19 -9.76
N SER A 174 8.09 24.45 -10.53
CA SER A 174 7.49 23.46 -11.44
C SER A 174 8.46 22.95 -12.51
N ALA A 175 9.54 23.64 -12.80
CA ALA A 175 10.51 23.20 -13.80
C ALA A 175 11.32 21.99 -13.32
N SER A 176 11.40 21.78 -12.01
CA SER A 176 12.06 20.65 -11.37
C SER A 176 11.19 19.39 -11.36
N PHE A 177 9.86 19.55 -11.53
CA PHE A 177 8.89 18.46 -11.53
C PHE A 177 8.58 18.01 -12.98
N ARG A 178 9.24 16.97 -13.47
CA ARG A 178 9.04 16.51 -14.85
C ARG A 178 7.85 15.59 -15.02
N ASP A 179 7.64 14.68 -14.07
CA ASP A 179 6.65 13.60 -14.11
C ASP A 179 5.72 13.59 -12.88
N GLU A 180 6.09 14.28 -11.81
CA GLU A 180 5.34 14.38 -10.56
C GLU A 180 4.85 15.82 -10.37
N PRO A 181 3.56 16.13 -10.61
CA PRO A 181 3.10 17.51 -10.71
C PRO A 181 3.03 18.27 -9.38
N ASN A 182 2.98 17.60 -8.24
CA ASN A 182 2.63 18.25 -6.98
C ASN A 182 3.72 18.19 -5.90
N ALA A 183 4.33 17.04 -5.70
CA ALA A 183 5.34 16.80 -4.69
C ALA A 183 5.99 15.43 -4.91
N TYR A 184 7.10 15.18 -4.23
CA TYR A 184 7.66 13.83 -4.12
C TYR A 184 8.42 13.69 -2.81
N GLY A 185 8.32 12.51 -2.21
CA GLY A 185 9.02 12.15 -0.99
C GLY A 185 9.66 10.77 -1.09
N GLY A 186 10.72 10.56 -0.34
CA GLY A 186 11.37 9.26 -0.30
C GLY A 186 12.46 9.17 0.75
N ALA A 187 12.83 7.93 1.05
CA ALA A 187 13.88 7.62 2.01
C ALA A 187 15.09 6.96 1.35
N ASN A 188 16.28 7.27 1.86
CA ASN A 188 17.51 6.62 1.46
C ASN A 188 17.63 5.27 2.17
N VAL A 189 17.79 4.21 1.39
CA VAL A 189 17.95 2.86 1.91
C VAL A 189 19.41 2.56 2.18
N LEU A 190 19.73 2.18 3.42
CA LEU A 190 21.00 1.54 3.74
C LEU A 190 20.83 0.03 3.61
N PRO A 191 21.48 -0.62 2.62
CA PRO A 191 21.42 -2.07 2.47
C PRO A 191 22.00 -2.78 3.69
N GLY A 192 21.27 -3.75 4.20
CA GLY A 192 21.71 -4.59 5.29
C GLY A 192 22.74 -5.61 4.85
N THR A 193 23.67 -5.97 5.73
CA THR A 193 24.65 -7.02 5.51
C THR A 193 24.61 -8.06 6.64
N GLY A 194 24.60 -9.33 6.30
CA GLY A 194 24.58 -10.41 7.28
C GLY A 194 23.25 -10.50 8.03
N ALA A 195 23.29 -10.30 9.37
CA ALA A 195 22.12 -10.32 10.23
C ALA A 195 21.30 -9.01 10.21
N TRP A 196 21.80 -7.99 9.53
CA TRP A 196 21.16 -6.67 9.44
C TRP A 196 20.18 -6.64 8.28
N ARG A 197 18.97 -6.11 8.52
CA ARG A 197 18.02 -5.82 7.46
C ARG A 197 18.26 -4.44 6.88
N ASP A 198 17.83 -4.25 5.65
CA ASP A 198 17.77 -2.93 5.03
C ASP A 198 16.96 -1.98 5.91
N ARG A 199 17.33 -0.70 5.93
CA ARG A 199 16.66 0.35 6.72
C ARG A 199 16.77 1.69 6.05
N TYR A 200 15.88 2.59 6.41
CA TYR A 200 15.99 4.00 6.06
C TYR A 200 16.95 4.73 7.00
N VAL A 201 17.74 5.65 6.45
CA VAL A 201 18.78 6.40 7.19
C VAL A 201 18.84 7.88 6.84
N GLY A 202 18.12 8.31 5.83
CA GLY A 202 18.01 9.69 5.35
C GLY A 202 16.81 9.76 4.41
N GLY A 203 16.54 10.92 3.83
CA GLY A 203 15.44 11.08 2.90
C GLY A 203 15.14 12.53 2.61
N PHE A 204 14.13 12.75 1.82
CA PHE A 204 13.71 14.10 1.45
C PHE A 204 12.19 14.13 1.22
N VAL A 205 11.63 15.32 1.36
CA VAL A 205 10.27 15.70 0.95
C VAL A 205 10.38 17.00 0.18
N VAL A 206 9.93 17.02 -1.06
CA VAL A 206 10.00 18.18 -1.94
C VAL A 206 8.62 18.52 -2.45
N MET A 207 8.20 19.75 -2.16
CA MET A 207 6.90 20.28 -2.55
C MET A 207 7.07 21.21 -3.76
N ASN A 208 6.10 21.23 -4.66
CA ASN A 208 6.08 22.15 -5.78
C ASN A 208 5.58 23.53 -5.31
N ALA A 209 6.46 24.50 -5.25
CA ALA A 209 6.17 25.86 -4.79
C ALA A 209 5.14 26.61 -5.64
N ASP A 210 4.98 26.23 -6.91
CA ASP A 210 4.01 26.84 -7.83
C ASP A 210 2.59 26.32 -7.67
N GLN A 211 2.37 25.37 -6.76
CA GLN A 211 1.02 24.89 -6.44
C GLN A 211 0.25 25.97 -5.68
N SER A 212 -0.95 26.29 -6.17
CA SER A 212 -1.85 27.24 -5.52
C SER A 212 -2.72 26.56 -4.47
N LEU A 213 -2.10 25.93 -3.48
CA LEU A 213 -2.81 25.32 -2.36
C LEU A 213 -2.96 26.32 -1.21
N PRO A 214 -4.13 26.42 -0.57
CA PRO A 214 -4.27 27.19 0.67
C PRO A 214 -3.50 26.51 1.81
N ALA A 215 -3.10 27.31 2.81
CA ALA A 215 -2.61 26.78 4.08
C ALA A 215 -3.73 26.05 4.83
N GLY A 216 -3.37 25.08 5.68
CA GLY A 216 -4.30 24.34 6.52
C GLY A 216 -4.56 22.90 6.06
N PHE A 217 -5.66 22.33 6.59
CA PHE A 217 -6.07 20.93 6.39
C PHE A 217 -7.51 20.85 5.88
N ASP A 218 -7.76 21.46 4.73
CA ASP A 218 -9.10 21.52 4.15
C ASP A 218 -9.37 20.40 3.15
N SER A 219 -10.64 19.97 3.08
CA SER A 219 -11.08 18.89 2.20
C SER A 219 -11.11 19.26 0.71
N ASP A 220 -10.99 20.53 0.37
CA ASP A 220 -10.89 20.99 -1.03
C ASP A 220 -9.45 21.00 -1.56
N GLY A 221 -8.50 20.56 -0.72
CA GLY A 221 -7.07 20.50 -0.99
C GLY A 221 -6.32 21.66 -0.33
N SER A 222 -5.28 21.31 0.40
CA SER A 222 -4.43 22.25 1.12
C SER A 222 -3.04 21.67 1.37
N TRP A 223 -2.10 22.47 1.87
CA TRP A 223 -0.73 22.04 2.11
C TRP A 223 -0.63 20.91 3.16
N GLY A 224 -1.44 20.95 4.20
CA GLY A 224 -1.38 19.96 5.29
C GLY A 224 -1.53 18.50 4.83
N PRO A 225 -2.62 18.09 4.16
CA PRO A 225 -2.77 16.76 3.59
C PRO A 225 -1.70 16.41 2.56
N ALA A 226 -1.21 17.39 1.77
CA ALA A 226 -0.13 17.16 0.83
C ALA A 226 1.17 16.77 1.58
N PHE A 227 1.51 17.48 2.66
CA PHE A 227 2.63 17.06 3.52
C PHE A 227 2.42 15.69 4.14
N GLN A 228 1.21 15.39 4.64
CA GLN A 228 0.93 14.06 5.20
C GLN A 228 1.18 12.95 4.19
N HIS A 229 0.83 13.16 2.92
CA HIS A 229 1.06 12.21 1.83
C HIS A 229 2.56 11.94 1.64
N GLU A 230 3.35 12.99 1.44
CA GLU A 230 4.79 12.85 1.18
C GLU A 230 5.56 12.34 2.41
N LEU A 231 5.15 12.75 3.60
CA LEU A 231 5.68 12.20 4.85
C LEU A 231 5.32 10.73 5.04
N GLY A 232 4.17 10.30 4.53
CA GLY A 232 3.79 8.89 4.46
C GLY A 232 4.78 8.08 3.61
N HIS A 233 5.16 8.59 2.44
CA HIS A 233 6.20 7.98 1.61
C HIS A 233 7.56 7.99 2.29
N LEU A 234 7.94 9.08 2.92
CA LEU A 234 9.19 9.19 3.68
C LEU A 234 9.34 8.09 4.71
N VAL A 235 8.27 7.69 5.38
CA VAL A 235 8.34 6.64 6.40
C VAL A 235 8.10 5.24 5.86
N GLY A 236 7.68 5.09 4.58
CA GLY A 236 7.61 3.82 3.88
C GLY A 236 6.21 3.34 3.47
N LEU A 237 5.19 4.20 3.55
CA LEU A 237 3.89 3.89 2.95
C LEU A 237 3.95 4.03 1.43
N ASP A 238 3.25 3.15 0.74
CA ASP A 238 2.99 3.21 -0.69
C ASP A 238 1.54 3.64 -0.95
N HIS A 239 1.25 3.99 -2.20
CA HIS A 239 -0.09 4.33 -2.65
C HIS A 239 -1.10 3.21 -2.43
N VAL A 240 -2.35 3.59 -2.21
CA VAL A 240 -3.51 2.70 -2.12
C VAL A 240 -4.66 3.21 -2.98
N GLU A 241 -5.57 2.31 -3.41
CA GLU A 241 -6.70 2.71 -4.25
C GLU A 241 -7.83 3.41 -3.47
N SER A 242 -7.88 3.23 -2.16
CA SER A 242 -8.91 3.81 -1.29
C SER A 242 -8.77 5.33 -1.20
N ARG A 243 -9.79 6.06 -1.66
CA ARG A 243 -9.85 7.53 -1.58
C ARG A 243 -10.10 8.08 -0.18
N ARG A 244 -10.25 7.22 0.81
CA ARG A 244 -10.42 7.58 2.22
C ARG A 244 -9.09 7.70 2.94
N GLU A 245 -8.02 7.25 2.29
CA GLU A 245 -6.66 7.28 2.79
C GLU A 245 -5.91 8.47 2.18
N VAL A 246 -5.06 9.09 2.97
CA VAL A 246 -4.18 10.17 2.49
C VAL A 246 -3.21 9.64 1.43
N MET A 247 -2.85 8.35 1.51
CA MET A 247 -1.97 7.70 0.54
C MET A 247 -2.62 7.33 -0.79
N ALA A 248 -3.82 7.85 -1.11
CA ALA A 248 -4.39 7.72 -2.45
C ALA A 248 -3.57 8.54 -3.47
N PRO A 249 -3.21 7.98 -4.65
CA PRO A 249 -2.32 8.65 -5.61
C PRO A 249 -2.96 9.85 -6.31
N ALA A 250 -4.29 9.96 -6.28
CA ALA A 250 -5.02 11.08 -6.85
C ALA A 250 -6.17 11.47 -5.92
N HIS A 251 -6.15 12.70 -5.49
CA HIS A 251 -7.20 13.25 -4.65
C HIS A 251 -8.21 14.03 -5.47
N PHE A 252 -9.48 13.78 -5.21
CA PHE A 252 -10.61 14.56 -5.71
C PHE A 252 -11.43 14.99 -4.50
N PRO A 253 -11.95 16.21 -4.47
CA PRO A 253 -12.76 16.67 -3.34
C PRO A 253 -13.95 15.74 -3.03
N PRO A 254 -14.25 15.48 -1.77
CA PRO A 254 -13.49 15.92 -0.59
C PRO A 254 -12.20 15.11 -0.38
N TRP A 255 -11.10 15.79 -0.13
CA TRP A 255 -9.83 15.16 0.20
C TRP A 255 -9.83 14.66 1.65
N PRO A 256 -9.13 13.56 1.97
CA PRO A 256 -8.82 13.25 3.36
C PRO A 256 -8.03 14.42 3.99
N THR A 257 -8.47 14.85 5.16
CA THR A 257 -7.79 15.94 5.90
C THR A 257 -6.88 15.40 7.00
N ASP A 258 -6.84 14.09 7.16
CA ASP A 258 -5.99 13.38 8.11
C ASP A 258 -5.84 11.91 7.66
N TYR A 259 -4.82 11.23 8.18
CA TYR A 259 -4.58 9.81 7.91
C TYR A 259 -5.84 8.97 8.15
N GLY A 260 -6.24 8.20 7.15
CA GLY A 260 -7.34 7.28 7.23
C GLY A 260 -7.04 6.06 8.10
N GLU A 261 -8.00 5.15 8.20
CA GLU A 261 -7.83 3.92 9.02
C GLU A 261 -6.72 3.02 8.49
N GLY A 262 -6.56 2.93 7.15
CA GLY A 262 -5.51 2.16 6.51
C GLY A 262 -4.14 2.78 6.74
N ASP A 263 -4.01 4.08 6.46
CA ASP A 263 -2.78 4.82 6.70
C ASP A 263 -2.30 4.64 8.14
N ARG A 264 -3.18 4.88 9.13
CA ARG A 264 -2.85 4.73 10.56
C ARG A 264 -2.41 3.31 10.92
N ARG A 265 -3.03 2.28 10.34
CA ARG A 265 -2.59 0.88 10.54
C ARG A 265 -1.23 0.60 9.92
N GLY A 266 -0.98 1.11 8.72
CA GLY A 266 0.30 1.02 8.04
C GLY A 266 1.40 1.73 8.84
N LEU A 267 1.17 2.98 9.23
CA LEU A 267 2.08 3.81 10.03
C LEU A 267 2.41 3.16 11.38
N ALA A 268 1.38 2.72 12.13
CA ALA A 268 1.59 2.02 13.39
C ALA A 268 2.39 0.71 13.24
N ARG A 269 2.35 0.07 12.07
CA ARG A 269 3.16 -1.12 11.79
C ARG A 269 4.61 -0.77 11.52
N LEU A 270 4.88 0.34 10.83
CA LEU A 270 6.23 0.85 10.59
C LEU A 270 6.91 1.25 11.90
N GLY A 271 6.23 1.94 12.79
CA GLY A 271 6.77 2.37 14.07
C GLY A 271 6.90 1.26 15.14
N ARG A 272 6.37 0.06 14.88
CA ARG A 272 6.49 -1.10 15.81
C ARG A 272 7.52 -2.14 15.36
N ILE A 273 8.32 -1.83 14.37
CA ILE A 273 9.44 -2.69 13.99
C ILE A 273 10.46 -2.69 15.13
N ALA A 274 11.11 -3.82 15.35
CA ALA A 274 12.10 -3.93 16.42
C ALA A 274 13.24 -2.92 16.23
N CYS A 275 13.64 -2.30 17.33
CA CYS A 275 14.81 -1.42 17.36
C CYS A 275 16.04 -2.11 16.80
N ARG A 276 16.89 -1.34 16.18
CA ARG A 276 18.10 -1.83 15.56
C ARG A 276 19.30 -1.58 16.46
N GLU A 277 20.12 -2.59 16.67
CA GLU A 277 21.35 -2.42 17.43
C GLU A 277 22.45 -1.78 16.58
N GLY A 278 23.20 -0.89 17.18
CA GLY A 278 24.42 -0.26 16.60
C GLY A 278 24.12 0.94 15.69
N THR A 279 25.14 1.75 15.51
CA THR A 279 25.10 2.92 14.64
C THR A 279 25.21 2.50 13.18
N PRO A 280 24.43 3.09 12.26
CA PRO A 280 24.62 2.87 10.82
C PRO A 280 26.04 3.22 10.39
N PRO A 281 26.66 2.45 9.48
CA PRO A 281 27.92 2.89 8.89
C PRO A 281 27.72 4.25 8.22
N PRO A 282 28.77 5.11 8.21
CA PRO A 282 28.67 6.43 7.59
C PRO A 282 28.37 6.28 6.08
N PRO A 283 27.69 7.27 5.47
CA PRO A 283 27.48 7.31 4.04
C PRO A 283 28.81 7.46 3.31
N VAL A 284 28.86 6.98 2.09
CA VAL A 284 29.96 7.24 1.16
C VAL A 284 29.41 8.22 0.12
N PRO A 285 29.89 9.48 0.08
CA PRO A 285 29.50 10.42 -0.94
C PRO A 285 29.73 9.86 -2.34
N PHE A 286 28.91 10.23 -3.31
CA PHE A 286 29.15 9.86 -4.70
C PHE A 286 30.51 10.41 -5.18
N ALA A 287 31.16 9.71 -6.10
CA ALA A 287 32.50 10.06 -6.56
C ALA A 287 32.55 11.47 -7.15
N GLY A 288 33.29 12.37 -6.50
CA GLY A 288 33.44 13.78 -6.89
C GLY A 288 32.55 14.76 -6.14
N GLU A 289 31.62 14.28 -5.33
CA GLU A 289 30.74 15.15 -4.53
C GLU A 289 31.30 15.33 -3.11
N ALA A 290 31.09 16.53 -2.57
CA ALA A 290 31.47 16.85 -1.19
C ALA A 290 30.30 16.58 -0.23
N PRO A 291 30.58 16.18 1.02
CA PRO A 291 29.55 16.17 2.06
C PRO A 291 28.94 17.56 2.23
N LEU A 292 27.64 17.61 2.53
CA LEU A 292 26.95 18.85 2.88
C LEU A 292 27.57 19.51 4.13
N SER A 293 27.39 20.80 4.27
CA SER A 293 27.71 21.51 5.51
C SER A 293 26.72 21.18 6.62
N ASP A 294 27.16 21.33 7.88
CA ASP A 294 26.24 21.14 9.02
C ASP A 294 25.06 22.12 8.95
N PRO A 295 23.82 21.65 9.28
CA PRO A 295 22.69 22.56 9.41
C PRO A 295 22.93 23.58 10.54
N VAL A 296 22.48 24.79 10.34
CA VAL A 296 22.56 25.83 11.37
C VAL A 296 21.54 25.48 12.47
N PRO A 297 21.96 25.31 13.73
CA PRO A 297 21.00 25.02 14.80
C PRO A 297 20.03 26.19 14.97
N VAL A 298 18.75 25.88 15.05
CA VAL A 298 17.71 26.85 15.42
C VAL A 298 18.00 27.32 16.84
N ARG A 299 18.16 28.65 17.02
CA ARG A 299 18.35 29.31 18.33
C ARG A 299 17.01 29.64 18.94
#